data_7767fa8af0853758b4771fed08562a77
#
_entry.id   7767fa8af0853758b4771fed08562a77
#
_cell.length_a   1.000
_cell.length_b   1.000
_cell.length_c   1.000
_cell.angle_alpha   90.00
_cell.angle_beta   90.00
_cell.angle_gamma   90.00
#
_symmetry.space_group_name_H-M   'P 1'
#
loop_
_entity.id
_entity.type
_entity.pdbx_description
1 polymer ?
#
loop_
_entity_poly.entity_id
_entity_poly.type
_entity_poly.pdbx_seq_one_letter_code
_entity_poly.pdbx_strand_id
1 'polypeptide(L)'
;MTIKSLFLGSAAAFAAASAAQAADPVVVIEPVQANYVEVCDAFGAGYFYIPGTETCLNVGGYIRFQIDAQTGGNVEDTWNAWTRGQLVVSSKTDTELGALTGVIVLNSEYYSNDGSSDTYIDEAYLGLGGFQAGKFLSYWDEGLLGEIDDLAGQTNFNSMRYVYVGEGFVGGLSLDALEPSMVGLSNSGDNTPKLGVSGRVGFQAGGIGAKLDVGYDTYNEEASFRLMTSLALGPGSLDLGANYSTGWNAYANSYGNNDFQNYSLPTPTVIPGVYAEWALAAGYKLNVTDKFSVTPAVQWTSANIPGADNEDYWSAGALFDYTIVEGLSAKLNVEYTDTPDQYYADDYWAGWFRLQRDF
;
A
#
# COMPACT_ATOMS: atom_id res chain seq x y z
N MET A 1 -30.85 24.51 -3.13
CA MET A 1 -30.62 24.00 -4.51
C MET A 1 -30.47 22.50 -4.37
N THR A 2 -31.35 21.71 -4.90
CA THR A 2 -31.35 20.25 -4.68
C THR A 2 -30.36 19.57 -5.62
N ILE A 3 -29.65 18.57 -5.12
CA ILE A 3 -28.62 17.75 -5.80
C ILE A 3 -29.06 17.21 -7.18
N LYS A 4 -30.37 17.15 -7.45
CA LYS A 4 -30.93 16.69 -8.74
C LYS A 4 -30.69 17.64 -9.91
N SER A 5 -30.32 18.89 -9.68
CA SER A 5 -30.05 19.87 -10.76
C SER A 5 -28.57 19.90 -11.21
N LEU A 6 -27.68 19.25 -10.48
CA LEU A 6 -26.26 19.21 -10.82
C LEU A 6 -25.93 18.12 -11.88
N PHE A 7 -26.72 17.03 -11.91
CA PHE A 7 -26.49 15.94 -12.85
C PHE A 7 -27.06 16.17 -14.27
N LEU A 8 -27.95 17.14 -14.46
CA LEU A 8 -28.51 17.45 -15.78
C LEU A 8 -27.73 18.51 -16.56
N GLY A 9 -26.79 19.22 -15.91
CA GLY A 9 -25.96 20.24 -16.55
C GLY A 9 -24.70 19.70 -17.26
N SER A 10 -24.23 18.52 -16.89
CA SER A 10 -22.99 17.95 -17.44
C SER A 10 -23.15 17.12 -18.71
N ALA A 11 -24.38 16.70 -19.05
CA ALA A 11 -24.65 15.94 -20.28
C ALA A 11 -24.76 16.79 -21.56
N ALA A 12 -24.95 18.11 -21.43
CA ALA A 12 -25.13 18.98 -22.59
C ALA A 12 -23.82 19.56 -23.17
N ALA A 13 -22.70 19.45 -22.46
CA ALA A 13 -21.40 19.99 -22.91
C ALA A 13 -20.63 19.07 -23.86
N PHE A 14 -21.00 17.80 -23.99
CA PHE A 14 -20.29 16.85 -24.87
C PHE A 14 -20.83 16.74 -26.28
N ALA A 15 -21.95 17.40 -26.62
CA ALA A 15 -22.58 17.28 -27.93
C ALA A 15 -22.18 18.35 -28.96
N ALA A 16 -21.33 19.32 -28.62
CA ALA A 16 -21.03 20.48 -29.47
C ALA A 16 -19.67 20.47 -30.18
N ALA A 17 -18.90 19.37 -30.12
CA ALA A 17 -17.52 19.32 -30.63
C ALA A 17 -17.34 18.54 -31.96
N SER A 18 -18.40 18.35 -32.75
CA SER A 18 -18.28 17.61 -34.01
C SER A 18 -18.82 18.39 -35.20
N ALA A 19 -18.19 19.50 -35.56
CA ALA A 19 -18.35 20.09 -36.91
C ALA A 19 -17.25 21.13 -37.20
N ALA A 20 -16.09 20.70 -37.68
CA ALA A 20 -15.25 21.55 -38.54
C ALA A 20 -14.39 20.62 -39.41
N GLN A 21 -14.84 20.32 -40.61
CA GLN A 21 -14.00 19.79 -41.71
C GLN A 21 -13.77 20.90 -42.71
N ALA A 22 -12.56 21.10 -43.06
CA ALA A 22 -11.96 21.22 -44.37
C ALA A 22 -10.65 22.02 -44.29
N ALA A 23 -9.56 21.41 -44.54
CA ALA A 23 -8.34 22.08 -44.94
C ALA A 23 -7.57 21.20 -45.95
N ASP A 24 -7.04 21.85 -46.97
CA ASP A 24 -6.30 21.35 -48.11
C ASP A 24 -5.22 20.29 -47.78
N PRO A 25 -4.86 19.41 -48.75
CA PRO A 25 -3.80 18.45 -48.59
C PRO A 25 -2.43 19.16 -48.58
N VAL A 26 -1.95 19.48 -47.42
CA VAL A 26 -0.53 19.79 -47.21
C VAL A 26 0.24 18.49 -47.49
N VAL A 27 1.14 18.52 -48.47
CA VAL A 27 2.15 17.47 -48.65
C VAL A 27 2.96 17.38 -47.40
N VAL A 28 2.63 16.42 -46.56
CA VAL A 28 3.40 16.09 -45.34
C VAL A 28 4.71 15.45 -45.89
N ILE A 29 5.78 16.22 -45.85
CA ILE A 29 7.13 15.64 -45.79
C ILE A 29 7.11 14.81 -44.50
N GLU A 30 7.09 13.48 -44.61
CA GLU A 30 7.22 12.61 -43.43
C GLU A 30 8.48 13.06 -42.69
N PRO A 31 8.34 13.58 -41.45
CA PRO A 31 9.54 13.83 -40.66
C PRO A 31 10.17 12.45 -40.44
N VAL A 32 11.42 12.31 -40.82
CA VAL A 32 12.25 11.18 -40.37
C VAL A 32 12.02 11.05 -38.91
N GLN A 33 11.42 9.94 -38.48
CA GLN A 33 11.23 9.66 -37.06
C GLN A 33 12.63 9.62 -36.41
N ALA A 34 13.05 10.74 -35.88
CA ALA A 34 14.18 10.75 -34.99
C ALA A 34 13.70 9.97 -33.76
N ASN A 35 14.16 8.74 -33.57
CA ASN A 35 14.01 8.02 -32.29
C ASN A 35 14.80 8.80 -31.24
N TYR A 36 14.15 9.78 -30.62
CA TYR A 36 14.75 10.58 -29.55
C TYR A 36 14.99 9.76 -28.28
N VAL A 37 14.34 8.60 -28.16
CA VAL A 37 14.45 7.69 -27.03
C VAL A 37 14.59 6.27 -27.56
N GLU A 38 15.70 5.62 -27.24
CA GLU A 38 15.95 4.21 -27.56
C GLU A 38 15.34 3.33 -26.48
N VAL A 39 14.55 2.33 -26.89
CA VAL A 39 13.91 1.38 -25.97
C VAL A 39 14.98 0.48 -25.34
N CYS A 40 14.89 0.26 -24.02
CA CYS A 40 15.74 -0.64 -23.28
C CYS A 40 14.96 -1.90 -22.87
N ASP A 41 15.04 -2.95 -23.66
CA ASP A 41 14.32 -4.21 -23.41
C ASP A 41 14.96 -5.10 -22.34
N ALA A 42 16.20 -4.81 -21.93
CA ALA A 42 16.97 -5.63 -20.99
C ALA A 42 16.30 -5.78 -19.61
N PHE A 43 15.50 -4.80 -19.20
CA PHE A 43 14.87 -4.76 -17.86
C PHE A 43 13.33 -4.77 -17.90
N GLY A 44 12.76 -5.08 -19.06
CA GLY A 44 11.31 -5.17 -19.24
C GLY A 44 10.70 -3.96 -19.95
N ALA A 45 9.38 -3.98 -20.12
CA ALA A 45 8.64 -2.93 -20.83
C ALA A 45 8.69 -1.58 -20.07
N GLY A 46 8.68 -0.48 -20.82
CA GLY A 46 8.64 0.88 -20.30
C GLY A 46 10.01 1.48 -19.95
N TYR A 47 11.10 0.70 -20.05
CA TYR A 47 12.46 1.24 -19.91
C TYR A 47 12.98 1.83 -21.23
N PHE A 48 13.73 2.92 -21.13
CA PHE A 48 14.42 3.56 -22.25
C PHE A 48 15.84 3.98 -21.82
N TYR A 49 16.78 4.00 -22.77
CA TYR A 49 18.14 4.42 -22.48
C TYR A 49 18.23 5.92 -22.21
N ILE A 50 19.00 6.31 -21.18
CA ILE A 50 19.45 7.68 -21.03
C ILE A 50 20.46 7.96 -22.13
N PRO A 51 20.25 8.99 -22.99
CA PRO A 51 21.14 9.25 -24.14
C PRO A 51 22.62 9.36 -23.72
N GLY A 52 23.47 8.59 -24.42
CA GLY A 52 24.91 8.56 -24.17
C GLY A 52 25.35 7.73 -22.97
N THR A 53 24.48 6.91 -22.40
CA THR A 53 24.79 6.01 -21.28
C THR A 53 24.26 4.60 -21.53
N GLU A 54 24.71 3.62 -20.72
CA GLU A 54 24.16 2.26 -20.68
C GLU A 54 23.05 2.11 -19.64
N THR A 55 22.61 3.21 -19.05
CA THR A 55 21.58 3.22 -18.01
C THR A 55 20.21 3.29 -18.61
N CYS A 56 19.35 2.35 -18.24
CA CYS A 56 17.94 2.32 -18.57
C CYS A 56 17.13 3.03 -17.49
N LEU A 57 16.22 3.89 -17.90
CA LEU A 57 15.34 4.67 -17.05
C LEU A 57 13.88 4.27 -17.32
N ASN A 58 13.11 4.11 -16.27
CA ASN A 58 11.65 3.99 -16.31
C ASN A 58 11.04 5.11 -15.47
N VAL A 59 9.97 5.70 -15.98
CA VAL A 59 9.16 6.71 -15.29
C VAL A 59 7.73 6.25 -15.35
N GLY A 60 7.10 6.11 -14.19
CA GLY A 60 5.73 5.68 -14.02
C GLY A 60 5.11 6.28 -12.77
N GLY A 61 3.95 5.82 -12.41
CA GLY A 61 3.25 6.27 -11.23
C GLY A 61 1.74 6.23 -11.40
N TYR A 62 1.04 6.99 -10.58
CA TYR A 62 -0.41 7.10 -10.69
C TYR A 62 -0.92 8.46 -10.22
N ILE A 63 -2.14 8.76 -10.66
CA ILE A 63 -2.98 9.80 -10.06
C ILE A 63 -4.18 9.11 -9.42
N ARG A 64 -4.42 9.38 -8.15
CA ARG A 64 -5.50 8.82 -7.34
C ARG A 64 -6.38 9.94 -6.81
N PHE A 65 -7.68 9.79 -6.97
CA PHE A 65 -8.70 10.56 -6.26
C PHE A 65 -9.48 9.62 -5.36
N GLN A 66 -9.63 9.97 -4.09
CA GLN A 66 -10.34 9.13 -3.12
C GLN A 66 -11.29 9.97 -2.29
N ILE A 67 -12.44 9.38 -1.98
CA ILE A 67 -13.41 9.87 -1.01
C ILE A 67 -13.54 8.80 0.05
N ASP A 68 -13.36 9.19 1.29
CA ASP A 68 -13.49 8.33 2.46
C ASP A 68 -14.64 8.80 3.32
N ALA A 69 -15.30 7.88 3.99
CA ALA A 69 -16.41 8.16 4.87
C ALA A 69 -16.40 7.19 6.05
N GLN A 70 -16.83 7.69 7.20
CA GLN A 70 -17.04 6.90 8.41
C GLN A 70 -18.32 7.35 9.10
N THR A 71 -19.05 6.39 9.70
CA THR A 71 -20.27 6.61 10.46
C THR A 71 -20.34 5.63 11.63
N GLY A 72 -20.84 6.05 12.76
CA GLY A 72 -20.84 5.28 14.01
C GLY A 72 -19.59 5.55 14.84
N GLY A 73 -19.45 4.85 15.94
CA GLY A 73 -18.44 5.18 16.93
C GLY A 73 -18.81 6.43 17.75
N ASN A 74 -17.91 6.91 18.62
CA ASN A 74 -18.11 8.16 19.37
C ASN A 74 -17.75 9.41 18.55
N VAL A 75 -17.71 9.33 17.24
CA VAL A 75 -17.41 10.43 16.34
C VAL A 75 -18.62 10.78 15.50
N GLU A 76 -18.80 12.08 15.21
CA GLU A 76 -19.80 12.49 14.24
C GLU A 76 -19.51 11.89 12.86
N ASP A 77 -20.55 11.58 12.09
CA ASP A 77 -20.40 11.12 10.71
C ASP A 77 -19.48 12.06 9.95
N THR A 78 -18.44 11.52 9.35
CA THR A 78 -17.42 12.30 8.67
C THR A 78 -17.08 11.74 7.31
N TRP A 79 -16.62 12.62 6.44
CA TRP A 79 -16.04 12.24 5.16
C TRP A 79 -14.93 13.21 4.75
N ASN A 80 -14.03 12.75 3.90
CA ASN A 80 -13.01 13.57 3.30
C ASN A 80 -12.81 13.18 1.84
N ALA A 81 -12.31 14.11 1.04
CA ALA A 81 -11.82 13.83 -0.30
C ALA A 81 -10.34 14.24 -0.39
N TRP A 82 -9.54 13.43 -1.04
CA TRP A 82 -8.13 13.72 -1.22
C TRP A 82 -7.63 13.21 -2.56
N THR A 83 -6.53 13.77 -2.99
CA THR A 83 -5.87 13.43 -4.26
C THR A 83 -4.40 13.12 -3.99
N ARG A 84 -3.86 12.04 -4.58
CA ARG A 84 -2.43 11.72 -4.57
C ARG A 84 -1.90 11.61 -5.99
N GLY A 85 -0.80 12.30 -6.26
CA GLY A 85 0.07 12.03 -7.38
C GLY A 85 1.29 11.25 -6.89
N GLN A 86 1.53 10.04 -7.42
CA GLN A 86 2.75 9.30 -7.19
C GLN A 86 3.62 9.35 -8.44
N LEU A 87 4.90 9.63 -8.26
CA LEU A 87 5.92 9.55 -9.30
C LEU A 87 6.95 8.49 -8.91
N VAL A 88 7.12 7.50 -9.76
CA VAL A 88 8.14 6.45 -9.63
C VAL A 88 9.20 6.67 -10.70
N VAL A 89 10.45 6.82 -10.30
CA VAL A 89 11.61 6.87 -11.19
C VAL A 89 12.52 5.71 -10.83
N SER A 90 12.79 4.82 -11.78
CA SER A 90 13.70 3.71 -11.58
C SER A 90 14.78 3.68 -12.66
N SER A 91 16.03 3.55 -12.24
CA SER A 91 17.19 3.39 -13.12
C SER A 91 17.79 2.01 -12.96
N LYS A 92 18.26 1.40 -14.06
CA LYS A 92 18.93 0.10 -14.05
C LYS A 92 20.09 0.08 -15.02
N THR A 93 21.20 -0.53 -14.57
CA THR A 93 22.39 -0.78 -15.39
C THR A 93 22.83 -2.21 -15.14
N ASP A 94 23.16 -2.96 -16.20
CA ASP A 94 23.69 -4.30 -16.03
C ASP A 94 25.14 -4.26 -15.57
N THR A 95 25.51 -5.14 -14.61
CA THR A 95 26.85 -5.24 -14.07
C THR A 95 27.25 -6.70 -13.84
N GLU A 96 28.54 -6.95 -13.64
CA GLU A 96 29.07 -8.29 -13.33
C GLU A 96 28.49 -8.89 -12.02
N LEU A 97 27.95 -8.04 -11.12
CA LEU A 97 27.34 -8.45 -9.84
C LEU A 97 25.82 -8.50 -9.90
N GLY A 98 25.24 -8.37 -11.10
CA GLY A 98 23.80 -8.24 -11.33
C GLY A 98 23.38 -6.80 -11.59
N ALA A 99 22.07 -6.57 -11.68
CA ALA A 99 21.55 -5.24 -11.99
C ALA A 99 21.83 -4.24 -10.87
N LEU A 100 22.52 -3.15 -11.21
CA LEU A 100 22.59 -1.95 -10.37
C LEU A 100 21.30 -1.16 -10.54
N THR A 101 20.56 -0.97 -9.47
CA THR A 101 19.23 -0.35 -9.47
C THR A 101 19.23 0.91 -8.61
N GLY A 102 18.56 1.95 -9.04
CA GLY A 102 18.19 3.10 -8.23
C GLY A 102 16.69 3.35 -8.37
N VAL A 103 15.97 3.52 -7.26
CA VAL A 103 14.54 3.79 -7.24
C VAL A 103 14.25 5.00 -6.37
N ILE A 104 13.35 5.87 -6.85
CA ILE A 104 12.78 6.99 -6.09
C ILE A 104 11.28 6.95 -6.30
N VAL A 105 10.51 6.95 -5.21
CA VAL A 105 9.07 7.09 -5.20
C VAL A 105 8.71 8.35 -4.42
N LEU A 106 8.05 9.29 -5.10
CA LEU A 106 7.57 10.54 -4.53
C LEU A 106 6.05 10.51 -4.48
N ASN A 107 5.48 10.80 -3.33
CA ASN A 107 4.06 11.06 -3.16
C ASN A 107 3.82 12.54 -2.93
N SER A 108 2.79 13.09 -3.58
CA SER A 108 2.28 14.43 -3.33
C SER A 108 0.77 14.35 -3.14
N GLU A 109 0.28 14.88 -2.03
CA GLU A 109 -1.10 14.73 -1.57
C GLU A 109 -1.75 16.08 -1.31
N TYR A 110 -3.06 16.14 -1.48
CA TYR A 110 -3.91 17.26 -1.12
C TYR A 110 -5.17 16.74 -0.43
N TYR A 111 -5.49 17.30 0.74
CA TYR A 111 -6.63 16.93 1.58
C TYR A 111 -7.66 18.07 1.59
N SER A 112 -8.94 17.73 1.34
CA SER A 112 -10.00 18.72 1.25
C SER A 112 -10.58 19.13 2.60
N ASN A 113 -10.38 18.34 3.66
CA ASN A 113 -10.91 18.63 4.99
C ASN A 113 -10.30 19.89 5.63
N ASP A 114 -9.01 20.15 5.41
CA ASP A 114 -8.27 21.28 5.98
C ASP A 114 -7.48 22.09 4.95
N GLY A 115 -7.50 21.66 3.66
CA GLY A 115 -6.75 22.30 2.58
C GLY A 115 -5.25 22.06 2.66
N SER A 116 -4.79 21.11 3.47
CA SER A 116 -3.38 20.78 3.59
C SER A 116 -2.86 20.05 2.35
N SER A 117 -1.57 20.15 2.13
CA SER A 117 -0.85 19.38 1.12
C SER A 117 0.50 18.93 1.67
N ASP A 118 0.90 17.73 1.30
CA ASP A 118 2.20 17.18 1.67
C ASP A 118 2.90 16.58 0.45
N THR A 119 4.24 16.61 0.48
CA THR A 119 5.07 15.95 -0.54
C THR A 119 6.24 15.31 0.17
N TYR A 120 6.35 13.99 0.02
CA TYR A 120 7.35 13.21 0.73
C TYR A 120 7.95 12.10 -0.15
N ILE A 121 9.14 11.65 0.29
CA ILE A 121 9.78 10.45 -0.26
C ILE A 121 9.14 9.24 0.39
N ASP A 122 8.44 8.45 -0.40
CA ASP A 122 7.90 7.16 0.02
C ASP A 122 9.01 6.09 0.04
N GLU A 123 9.70 5.94 -1.09
CA GLU A 123 10.88 5.09 -1.19
C GLU A 123 12.03 5.83 -1.86
N ALA A 124 13.26 5.56 -1.40
CA ALA A 124 14.49 5.96 -2.07
C ALA A 124 15.59 4.97 -1.72
N TYR A 125 15.99 4.13 -2.67
CA TYR A 125 16.98 3.11 -2.41
C TYR A 125 17.84 2.78 -3.63
N LEU A 126 18.99 2.18 -3.35
CA LEU A 126 19.87 1.56 -4.32
C LEU A 126 19.83 0.03 -4.15
N GLY A 127 20.07 -0.69 -5.24
CA GLY A 127 20.18 -2.15 -5.24
C GLY A 127 21.32 -2.63 -6.13
N LEU A 128 21.92 -3.76 -5.76
CA LEU A 128 22.93 -4.45 -6.56
C LEU A 128 22.75 -5.96 -6.40
N GLY A 129 22.34 -6.62 -7.45
CA GLY A 129 21.94 -8.02 -7.39
C GLY A 129 20.81 -8.21 -6.36
N GLY A 130 21.03 -9.06 -5.34
CA GLY A 130 20.08 -9.28 -4.24
C GLY A 130 20.18 -8.28 -3.08
N PHE A 131 21.18 -7.40 -3.07
CA PHE A 131 21.36 -6.40 -2.01
C PHE A 131 20.56 -5.13 -2.28
N GLN A 132 19.99 -4.54 -1.23
CA GLN A 132 19.28 -3.25 -1.26
C GLN A 132 19.67 -2.41 -0.04
N ALA A 133 19.77 -1.09 -0.21
CA ALA A 133 19.99 -0.14 0.89
C ALA A 133 19.29 1.19 0.63
N GLY A 134 18.63 1.72 1.64
CA GLY A 134 17.86 2.96 1.61
C GLY A 134 16.51 2.82 2.30
N LYS A 135 15.59 3.76 2.04
CA LYS A 135 14.20 3.70 2.51
C LYS A 135 13.37 2.92 1.49
N PHE A 136 12.77 1.82 1.90
CA PHE A 136 11.90 1.00 1.05
C PHE A 136 10.90 0.19 1.88
N LEU A 137 9.90 -0.36 1.19
CA LEU A 137 8.86 -1.18 1.80
C LEU A 137 9.45 -2.41 2.47
N SER A 138 9.07 -2.63 3.71
CA SER A 138 9.50 -3.78 4.50
C SER A 138 8.77 -5.05 4.05
N TYR A 139 9.13 -6.20 4.62
CA TYR A 139 8.34 -7.43 4.42
C TYR A 139 6.93 -7.31 4.97
N TRP A 140 6.71 -6.39 5.92
CA TRP A 140 5.46 -6.17 6.65
C TRP A 140 4.45 -5.30 5.89
N ASP A 141 4.86 -4.62 4.80
CA ASP A 141 3.97 -3.85 3.94
C ASP A 141 3.00 -4.73 3.12
N GLU A 142 3.39 -5.95 2.80
CA GLU A 142 2.55 -6.85 2.01
C GLU A 142 1.35 -7.33 2.82
N GLY A 143 0.15 -6.91 2.43
CA GLY A 143 -1.12 -7.35 2.99
C GLY A 143 -1.73 -8.57 2.28
N LEU A 144 -2.93 -8.95 2.70
CA LEU A 144 -3.76 -9.96 2.06
C LEU A 144 -4.59 -9.36 0.92
N LEU A 145 -5.38 -10.18 0.25
CA LEU A 145 -6.39 -9.71 -0.69
C LEU A 145 -7.52 -8.99 0.05
N GLY A 146 -7.93 -7.85 -0.45
CA GLY A 146 -8.90 -6.96 0.19
C GLY A 146 -8.24 -5.74 0.80
N GLU A 147 -8.91 -5.08 1.72
CA GLU A 147 -8.44 -3.85 2.39
C GLU A 147 -8.81 -3.88 3.89
N ILE A 148 -9.07 -5.07 4.43
CA ILE A 148 -9.57 -5.24 5.81
C ILE A 148 -8.44 -5.64 6.76
N ASP A 149 -7.37 -6.26 6.22
CA ASP A 149 -6.28 -6.77 7.05
C ASP A 149 -5.38 -5.66 7.57
N ASP A 150 -5.23 -5.64 8.89
CA ASP A 150 -4.28 -4.80 9.63
C ASP A 150 -3.31 -5.72 10.38
N LEU A 151 -2.38 -6.32 9.61
CA LEU A 151 -1.42 -7.31 10.11
C LEU A 151 -0.01 -6.73 10.33
N ALA A 152 0.19 -5.44 10.04
CA ALA A 152 1.50 -4.79 10.11
C ALA A 152 1.51 -3.62 11.09
N GLY A 153 2.65 -3.38 11.69
CA GLY A 153 2.96 -2.12 12.37
C GLY A 153 3.49 -1.10 11.36
N GLN A 154 4.80 -0.99 11.24
CA GLN A 154 5.42 -0.09 10.28
C GLN A 154 5.72 -0.80 8.95
N THR A 155 5.39 -0.15 7.84
CA THR A 155 5.49 -0.74 6.50
C THR A 155 6.73 -0.36 5.73
N ASN A 156 7.47 0.71 6.11
CA ASN A 156 8.72 1.07 5.47
C ASN A 156 9.79 1.53 6.47
N PHE A 157 11.05 1.23 6.16
CA PHE A 157 12.20 1.59 6.98
C PHE A 157 13.37 2.07 6.12
N ASN A 158 14.31 2.83 6.71
CA ASN A 158 15.67 2.89 6.19
C ASN A 158 16.37 1.57 6.56
N SER A 159 16.76 0.79 5.57
CA SER A 159 17.23 -0.59 5.78
C SER A 159 18.40 -0.95 4.89
N MET A 160 19.11 -2.00 5.30
CA MET A 160 19.99 -2.78 4.44
C MET A 160 19.46 -4.22 4.39
N ARG A 161 19.16 -4.71 3.20
CA ARG A 161 18.50 -6.00 2.98
C ARG A 161 19.21 -6.81 1.91
N TYR A 162 19.30 -8.11 2.14
CA TYR A 162 19.67 -9.05 1.10
C TYR A 162 18.52 -10.03 0.84
N VAL A 163 18.15 -10.21 -0.43
CA VAL A 163 17.09 -11.12 -0.87
C VAL A 163 17.69 -12.11 -1.87
N TYR A 164 17.46 -13.37 -1.62
CA TYR A 164 17.72 -14.45 -2.56
C TYR A 164 16.40 -14.94 -3.15
N VAL A 165 16.32 -14.99 -4.47
CA VAL A 165 15.17 -15.53 -5.21
C VAL A 165 15.63 -16.74 -6.00
N GLY A 166 15.05 -17.90 -5.68
CA GLY A 166 15.25 -19.17 -6.39
C GLY A 166 13.98 -19.59 -7.12
N GLU A 167 14.02 -20.76 -7.77
CA GLU A 167 12.85 -21.35 -8.40
C GLU A 167 11.83 -21.76 -7.33
N GLY A 168 10.71 -21.01 -7.24
CA GLY A 168 9.64 -21.26 -6.26
C GLY A 168 10.03 -20.98 -4.79
N PHE A 169 11.16 -20.32 -4.54
CA PHE A 169 11.61 -19.99 -3.18
C PHE A 169 12.11 -18.55 -3.11
N VAL A 170 11.84 -17.89 -1.99
CA VAL A 170 12.41 -16.59 -1.63
C VAL A 170 12.92 -16.66 -0.20
N GLY A 171 14.08 -16.08 0.05
CA GLY A 171 14.63 -15.89 1.39
C GLY A 171 15.31 -14.55 1.49
N GLY A 172 15.14 -13.85 2.62
CA GLY A 172 15.76 -12.54 2.80
C GLY A 172 15.97 -12.19 4.25
N LEU A 173 16.96 -11.33 4.49
CA LEU A 173 17.29 -10.77 5.80
C LEU A 173 17.48 -9.27 5.66
N SER A 174 16.96 -8.50 6.61
CA SER A 174 17.03 -7.04 6.66
C SER A 174 17.51 -6.56 8.02
N LEU A 175 18.28 -5.49 8.01
CA LEU A 175 18.62 -4.68 9.17
C LEU A 175 17.89 -3.35 9.00
N ASP A 176 17.05 -3.02 9.95
CA ASP A 176 16.07 -1.95 9.84
C ASP A 176 16.38 -0.86 10.89
N ALA A 177 16.35 0.40 10.47
CA ALA A 177 16.45 1.53 11.37
C ALA A 177 15.05 1.89 11.87
N LEU A 178 14.71 1.47 13.08
CA LEU A 178 13.42 1.73 13.71
C LEU A 178 13.41 3.16 14.26
N GLU A 179 12.45 3.96 13.81
CA GLU A 179 12.30 5.32 14.32
C GLU A 179 11.90 5.32 15.81
N PRO A 180 12.30 6.33 16.60
CA PRO A 180 11.96 6.40 18.02
C PRO A 180 10.46 6.32 18.32
N SER A 181 9.62 6.84 17.43
CA SER A 181 8.15 6.75 17.50
C SER A 181 7.65 5.31 17.44
N MET A 182 8.28 4.48 16.63
CA MET A 182 7.90 3.07 16.42
C MET A 182 8.21 2.18 17.63
N VAL A 183 9.15 2.60 18.47
CA VAL A 183 9.60 1.88 19.66
C VAL A 183 9.17 2.55 20.98
N GLY A 184 8.20 3.48 20.92
CA GLY A 184 7.61 4.12 22.10
C GLY A 184 8.38 5.31 22.66
N LEU A 185 9.31 5.86 21.92
CA LEU A 185 10.15 6.98 22.36
C LEU A 185 9.69 8.35 21.85
N SER A 186 8.49 8.47 21.30
CA SER A 186 7.97 9.71 20.67
C SER A 186 8.11 10.96 21.56
N ASN A 187 8.03 10.83 22.88
CA ASN A 187 8.08 11.95 23.83
C ASN A 187 9.32 11.92 24.74
N SER A 188 10.29 11.05 24.47
CA SER A 188 11.48 10.87 25.33
C SER A 188 12.57 11.92 25.13
N GLY A 189 12.52 12.63 23.98
CA GLY A 189 13.62 13.49 23.51
C GLY A 189 14.80 12.71 22.91
N ASP A 190 14.75 11.36 22.87
CA ASP A 190 15.72 10.52 22.17
C ASP A 190 15.30 10.39 20.70
N ASN A 191 16.10 10.98 19.83
CA ASN A 191 15.91 10.93 18.37
C ASN A 191 16.84 9.91 17.69
N THR A 192 17.42 8.98 18.45
CA THR A 192 18.35 7.98 17.93
C THR A 192 17.56 6.75 17.42
N PRO A 193 17.64 6.40 16.13
CA PRO A 193 17.01 5.18 15.63
C PRO A 193 17.50 3.93 16.39
N LYS A 194 16.62 2.97 16.57
CA LYS A 194 16.95 1.67 17.17
C LYS A 194 17.15 0.64 16.07
N LEU A 195 17.81 -0.45 16.38
CA LEU A 195 18.05 -1.52 15.42
C LEU A 195 16.88 -2.50 15.44
N GLY A 196 16.36 -2.79 14.27
CA GLY A 196 15.49 -3.93 14.02
C GLY A 196 16.16 -4.95 13.11
N VAL A 197 15.76 -6.19 13.24
CA VAL A 197 16.17 -7.27 12.36
C VAL A 197 14.94 -7.97 11.84
N SER A 198 14.76 -8.04 10.52
CA SER A 198 13.63 -8.76 9.94
C SER A 198 14.08 -9.74 8.86
N GLY A 199 13.25 -10.75 8.62
CA GLY A 199 13.54 -11.77 7.62
C GLY A 199 12.26 -12.35 7.05
N ARG A 200 12.38 -12.86 5.82
CA ARG A 200 11.33 -13.57 5.10
C ARG A 200 11.84 -14.88 4.55
N VAL A 201 11.04 -15.92 4.66
CA VAL A 201 11.13 -17.13 3.85
C VAL A 201 9.80 -17.39 3.20
N GLY A 202 9.80 -17.80 1.93
CA GLY A 202 8.56 -18.07 1.21
C GLY A 202 8.78 -19.10 0.12
N PHE A 203 7.68 -19.75 -0.27
CA PHE A 203 7.66 -20.65 -1.41
C PHE A 203 6.38 -20.48 -2.22
N GLN A 204 6.44 -20.88 -3.48
CA GLN A 204 5.29 -20.94 -4.37
C GLN A 204 5.38 -22.18 -5.25
N ALA A 205 4.33 -23.00 -5.24
CA ALA A 205 4.24 -24.21 -6.07
C ALA A 205 2.78 -24.59 -6.31
N GLY A 206 2.41 -24.93 -7.56
CA GLY A 206 1.12 -25.50 -7.89
C GLY A 206 -0.11 -24.69 -7.50
N GLY A 207 -0.04 -23.36 -7.54
CA GLY A 207 -1.14 -22.45 -7.14
C GLY A 207 -1.26 -22.24 -5.63
N ILE A 208 -0.25 -22.66 -4.87
CA ILE A 208 -0.13 -22.44 -3.42
C ILE A 208 1.10 -21.56 -3.19
N GLY A 209 0.93 -20.46 -2.49
CA GLY A 209 2.02 -19.62 -1.97
C GLY A 209 1.98 -19.59 -0.44
N ALA A 210 3.13 -19.56 0.20
CA ALA A 210 3.22 -19.29 1.63
C ALA A 210 4.47 -18.46 1.94
N LYS A 211 4.37 -17.53 2.89
CA LYS A 211 5.44 -16.68 3.37
C LYS A 211 5.39 -16.60 4.88
N LEU A 212 6.54 -16.71 5.51
CA LEU A 212 6.74 -16.44 6.92
C LEU A 212 7.67 -15.25 7.05
N ASP A 213 7.19 -14.19 7.69
CA ASP A 213 7.96 -13.03 8.09
C ASP A 213 8.25 -13.09 9.59
N VAL A 214 9.45 -12.65 9.96
CA VAL A 214 9.87 -12.53 11.35
C VAL A 214 10.50 -11.16 11.51
N GLY A 215 10.13 -10.43 12.56
CA GLY A 215 10.73 -9.16 12.95
C GLY A 215 11.15 -9.21 14.41
N TYR A 216 12.32 -8.65 14.74
CA TYR A 216 12.81 -8.52 16.10
C TYR A 216 13.25 -7.08 16.37
N ASP A 217 12.60 -6.46 17.31
CA ASP A 217 12.94 -5.14 17.84
C ASP A 217 13.95 -5.30 18.96
N THR A 218 15.19 -4.87 18.71
CA THR A 218 16.26 -5.06 19.69
C THR A 218 16.18 -4.09 20.87
N TYR A 219 15.37 -3.05 20.77
CA TYR A 219 15.17 -2.08 21.86
C TYR A 219 14.13 -2.56 22.88
N ASN A 220 12.99 -3.02 22.38
CA ASN A 220 11.94 -3.58 23.23
C ASN A 220 12.21 -5.06 23.57
N GLU A 221 13.18 -5.70 22.91
CA GLU A 221 13.52 -7.13 23.05
C GLU A 221 12.33 -8.05 22.70
N GLU A 222 11.49 -7.62 21.74
CA GLU A 222 10.25 -8.31 21.35
C GLU A 222 10.25 -8.69 19.87
N ALA A 223 9.52 -9.74 19.54
CA ALA A 223 9.43 -10.29 18.20
C ALA A 223 8.00 -10.36 17.67
N SER A 224 7.86 -10.26 16.36
CA SER A 224 6.63 -10.57 15.64
C SER A 224 6.86 -11.61 14.57
N PHE A 225 5.84 -12.44 14.35
CA PHE A 225 5.80 -13.51 13.36
C PHE A 225 4.54 -13.35 12.53
N ARG A 226 4.66 -13.40 11.20
CA ARG A 226 3.52 -13.31 10.29
C ARG A 226 3.58 -14.43 9.25
N LEU A 227 2.58 -15.28 9.23
CA LEU A 227 2.39 -16.29 8.21
C LEU A 227 1.29 -15.83 7.26
N MET A 228 1.60 -15.77 5.96
CA MET A 228 0.63 -15.52 4.90
C MET A 228 0.61 -16.69 3.93
N THR A 229 -0.59 -17.09 3.49
CA THR A 229 -0.77 -18.13 2.48
C THR A 229 -1.75 -17.65 1.43
N SER A 230 -1.48 -17.99 0.18
CA SER A 230 -2.35 -17.73 -0.96
C SER A 230 -2.66 -19.02 -1.70
N LEU A 231 -3.94 -19.26 -1.98
CA LEU A 231 -4.45 -20.48 -2.58
C LEU A 231 -5.33 -20.14 -3.78
N ALA A 232 -4.99 -20.65 -4.97
CA ALA A 232 -5.91 -20.62 -6.10
C ALA A 232 -7.12 -21.51 -5.79
N LEU A 233 -8.32 -20.95 -5.71
CA LEU A 233 -9.54 -21.66 -5.31
C LEU A 233 -10.73 -21.28 -6.20
N GLY A 234 -11.16 -22.22 -7.02
CA GLY A 234 -12.27 -22.01 -7.95
C GLY A 234 -11.99 -20.85 -8.93
N PRO A 235 -12.93 -19.90 -9.10
CA PRO A 235 -12.76 -18.75 -10.00
C PRO A 235 -11.94 -17.60 -9.38
N GLY A 236 -11.33 -17.82 -8.24
CA GLY A 236 -10.63 -16.78 -7.49
C GLY A 236 -9.43 -17.26 -6.72
N SER A 237 -9.03 -16.50 -5.72
CA SER A 237 -7.95 -16.83 -4.79
C SER A 237 -8.34 -16.53 -3.35
N LEU A 238 -7.92 -17.41 -2.44
CA LEU A 238 -8.08 -17.28 -1.01
C LEU A 238 -6.73 -16.95 -0.39
N ASP A 239 -6.66 -15.84 0.36
CA ASP A 239 -5.52 -15.51 1.20
C ASP A 239 -5.89 -15.68 2.67
N LEU A 240 -4.94 -16.20 3.44
CA LEU A 240 -5.04 -16.36 4.89
C LEU A 240 -3.79 -15.74 5.53
N GLY A 241 -3.99 -15.03 6.61
CA GLY A 241 -2.94 -14.41 7.41
C GLY A 241 -3.07 -14.76 8.88
N ALA A 242 -1.94 -14.95 9.54
CA ALA A 242 -1.84 -15.09 10.97
C ALA A 242 -0.63 -14.31 11.47
N ASN A 243 -0.84 -13.46 12.45
CA ASN A 243 0.21 -12.68 13.12
C ASN A 243 0.27 -13.06 14.60
N TYR A 244 1.48 -13.12 15.14
CA TYR A 244 1.72 -13.30 16.57
C TYR A 244 2.86 -12.38 17.02
N SER A 245 2.67 -11.69 18.13
CA SER A 245 3.70 -10.82 18.71
C SER A 245 3.94 -11.18 20.18
N THR A 246 5.20 -11.22 20.58
CA THR A 246 5.60 -11.53 21.95
C THR A 246 5.43 -10.35 22.90
N GLY A 247 5.37 -9.15 22.35
CA GLY A 247 5.23 -7.88 23.03
C GLY A 247 5.10 -6.73 22.03
N TRP A 248 4.97 -5.52 22.55
CA TRP A 248 4.91 -4.33 21.70
C TRP A 248 6.25 -4.06 21.02
N ASN A 249 6.24 -3.94 19.70
CA ASN A 249 7.43 -3.75 18.87
C ASN A 249 7.07 -3.07 17.55
N ALA A 250 8.06 -2.60 16.80
CA ALA A 250 7.86 -1.87 15.54
C ALA A 250 7.21 -2.71 14.40
N TYR A 251 7.24 -4.03 14.50
CA TYR A 251 6.69 -4.95 13.49
C TYR A 251 5.28 -5.44 13.85
N ALA A 252 4.88 -5.36 15.12
CA ALA A 252 3.55 -5.74 15.54
C ALA A 252 2.51 -4.82 14.92
N ASN A 253 1.33 -5.36 14.65
CA ASN A 253 0.15 -4.56 14.48
C ASN A 253 -0.06 -3.74 15.77
N SER A 254 0.05 -2.42 15.71
CA SER A 254 -0.27 -1.55 16.82
C SER A 254 -1.75 -1.22 16.77
N TYR A 255 -2.47 -1.52 17.84
CA TYR A 255 -3.86 -1.16 18.01
C TYR A 255 -4.07 0.33 17.71
N GLY A 256 -4.89 0.65 16.71
CA GLY A 256 -5.14 2.03 16.29
C GLY A 256 -4.30 2.54 15.11
N ASN A 257 -3.46 1.72 14.50
CA ASN A 257 -2.73 2.06 13.27
C ASN A 257 -3.58 1.80 12.00
N ASN A 258 -4.83 2.20 12.01
CA ASN A 258 -5.67 2.05 10.83
C ASN A 258 -5.24 3.04 9.75
N ASP A 259 -5.30 2.66 8.47
CA ASP A 259 -5.07 3.51 7.30
C ASP A 259 -5.97 4.76 7.25
N PHE A 260 -6.96 4.84 8.14
CA PHE A 260 -7.80 6.00 8.40
C PHE A 260 -7.13 7.13 9.20
N GLN A 261 -5.84 7.03 9.54
CA GLN A 261 -5.09 8.07 10.27
C GLN A 261 -5.03 9.44 9.57
N ASN A 262 -5.37 9.50 8.29
CA ASN A 262 -5.41 10.74 7.53
C ASN A 262 -6.76 11.47 7.62
N TYR A 263 -7.72 10.94 8.37
CA TYR A 263 -9.00 11.62 8.59
C TYR A 263 -8.96 12.31 9.95
N SER A 264 -9.46 13.54 9.98
CA SER A 264 -9.63 14.41 11.17
C SER A 264 -10.51 13.81 12.28
N LEU A 265 -10.48 12.50 12.39
CA LEU A 265 -11.00 11.81 13.56
C LEU A 265 -10.01 12.01 14.70
N PRO A 266 -10.47 12.07 15.95
CA PRO A 266 -9.58 11.94 17.07
C PRO A 266 -8.84 10.61 16.86
N THR A 267 -7.62 10.70 16.35
CA THR A 267 -6.75 9.54 16.15
C THR A 267 -6.80 8.75 17.44
N PRO A 268 -7.10 7.45 17.41
CA PRO A 268 -6.90 6.63 18.58
C PRO A 268 -5.46 6.89 19.00
N THR A 269 -5.30 7.42 20.19
CA THR A 269 -3.98 7.71 20.72
C THR A 269 -3.29 6.37 20.76
N VAL A 270 -2.20 6.20 20.01
CA VAL A 270 -1.36 5.00 20.15
C VAL A 270 -1.06 4.88 21.64
N ILE A 271 -1.68 3.92 22.30
CA ILE A 271 -1.48 3.71 23.72
C ILE A 271 -0.18 2.92 23.83
N PRO A 272 0.91 3.52 24.34
CA PRO A 272 2.18 2.83 24.43
C PRO A 272 2.03 1.49 25.15
N GLY A 273 2.48 0.42 24.52
CA GLY A 273 2.44 -0.92 25.07
C GLY A 273 1.19 -1.74 24.72
N VAL A 274 0.18 -1.16 24.06
CA VAL A 274 -0.94 -1.94 23.49
C VAL A 274 -0.54 -2.47 22.11
N TYR A 275 -0.68 -3.77 21.90
CA TYR A 275 -0.32 -4.42 20.66
C TYR A 275 -1.25 -5.60 20.33
N ALA A 276 -1.36 -5.95 19.07
CA ALA A 276 -2.02 -7.19 18.68
C ALA A 276 -1.13 -8.38 19.05
N GLU A 277 -1.49 -9.12 20.10
CA GLU A 277 -0.82 -10.38 20.43
C GLU A 277 -1.08 -11.41 19.35
N TRP A 278 -2.33 -11.53 18.93
CA TRP A 278 -2.75 -12.36 17.82
C TRP A 278 -3.61 -11.55 16.84
N ALA A 279 -3.39 -11.79 15.54
CA ALA A 279 -4.33 -11.37 14.51
C ALA A 279 -4.49 -12.48 13.48
N LEU A 280 -5.72 -12.76 13.07
CA LEU A 280 -6.07 -13.75 12.06
C LEU A 280 -6.92 -13.08 11.00
N ALA A 281 -6.52 -13.18 9.74
CA ALA A 281 -7.25 -12.57 8.64
C ALA A 281 -7.45 -13.55 7.48
N ALA A 282 -8.53 -13.32 6.72
CA ALA A 282 -8.86 -14.08 5.52
C ALA A 282 -9.51 -13.15 4.49
N GLY A 283 -9.12 -13.28 3.23
CA GLY A 283 -9.73 -12.58 2.10
C GLY A 283 -9.90 -13.51 0.92
N TYR A 284 -11.04 -13.44 0.24
CA TYR A 284 -11.30 -14.23 -0.97
C TYR A 284 -11.63 -13.33 -2.15
N LYS A 285 -10.72 -13.22 -3.12
CA LYS A 285 -10.97 -12.49 -4.36
C LYS A 285 -11.75 -13.37 -5.34
N LEU A 286 -13.00 -13.00 -5.58
CA LEU A 286 -13.85 -13.60 -6.60
C LEU A 286 -13.79 -12.77 -7.88
N ASN A 287 -13.27 -13.34 -8.97
CA ASN A 287 -13.31 -12.71 -10.29
C ASN A 287 -14.70 -12.97 -10.91
N VAL A 288 -15.58 -11.97 -10.85
CA VAL A 288 -16.95 -12.05 -11.39
C VAL A 288 -16.93 -11.95 -12.91
N THR A 289 -16.08 -11.06 -13.44
CA THR A 289 -15.79 -10.90 -14.87
C THR A 289 -14.30 -10.57 -15.04
N ASP A 290 -13.83 -10.46 -16.28
CA ASP A 290 -12.46 -10.02 -16.58
C ASP A 290 -12.15 -8.59 -16.10
N LYS A 291 -13.19 -7.79 -15.80
CA LYS A 291 -13.06 -6.39 -15.38
C LYS A 291 -13.58 -6.12 -13.98
N PHE A 292 -14.26 -7.06 -13.36
CA PHE A 292 -14.89 -6.85 -12.07
C PHE A 292 -14.62 -8.00 -11.11
N SER A 293 -14.11 -7.65 -9.93
CA SER A 293 -13.92 -8.57 -8.82
C SER A 293 -14.52 -8.04 -7.53
N VAL A 294 -14.86 -8.97 -6.64
CA VAL A 294 -15.32 -8.69 -5.28
C VAL A 294 -14.45 -9.48 -4.32
N THR A 295 -13.95 -8.82 -3.29
CA THR A 295 -13.08 -9.44 -2.28
C THR A 295 -13.68 -9.24 -0.90
N PRO A 296 -14.58 -10.11 -0.41
CA PRO A 296 -14.93 -10.16 1.01
C PRO A 296 -13.69 -10.54 1.82
N ALA A 297 -13.54 -9.92 2.98
CA ALA A 297 -12.46 -10.17 3.90
C ALA A 297 -12.92 -9.97 5.35
N VAL A 298 -12.19 -10.60 6.27
CA VAL A 298 -12.43 -10.55 7.71
C VAL A 298 -11.11 -10.62 8.45
N GLN A 299 -11.00 -9.88 9.55
CA GLN A 299 -9.91 -10.01 10.50
C GLN A 299 -10.46 -10.11 11.92
N TRP A 300 -9.85 -10.97 12.73
CA TRP A 300 -9.99 -11.01 14.19
C TRP A 300 -8.65 -10.67 14.82
N THR A 301 -8.67 -9.87 15.88
CA THR A 301 -7.48 -9.43 16.60
C THR A 301 -7.72 -9.56 18.10
N SER A 302 -6.73 -10.11 18.81
CA SER A 302 -6.66 -10.11 20.26
C SER A 302 -5.57 -9.11 20.68
N ALA A 303 -6.00 -7.99 21.22
CA ALA A 303 -5.11 -6.93 21.68
C ALA A 303 -4.68 -7.17 23.12
N ASN A 304 -3.37 -7.15 23.36
CA ASN A 304 -2.81 -7.14 24.71
C ASN A 304 -2.77 -5.70 25.23
N ILE A 305 -3.37 -5.50 26.42
CA ILE A 305 -3.46 -4.21 27.07
C ILE A 305 -2.70 -4.28 28.39
N PRO A 306 -1.63 -3.47 28.57
CA PRO A 306 -0.82 -3.52 29.78
C PRO A 306 -1.65 -3.30 31.06
N GLY A 307 -1.68 -4.30 31.96
CA GLY A 307 -2.38 -4.25 33.22
C GLY A 307 -3.89 -4.54 33.17
N ALA A 308 -4.39 -4.98 32.01
CA ALA A 308 -5.76 -5.45 31.82
C ALA A 308 -5.77 -6.85 31.15
N ASP A 309 -6.96 -7.44 31.05
CA ASP A 309 -7.14 -8.64 30.22
C ASP A 309 -7.04 -8.28 28.74
N ASN A 310 -6.67 -9.25 27.89
CA ASN A 310 -6.71 -9.08 26.44
C ASN A 310 -8.13 -8.76 25.97
N GLU A 311 -8.25 -7.89 24.99
CA GLU A 311 -9.51 -7.57 24.35
C GLU A 311 -9.52 -8.01 22.90
N ASP A 312 -10.61 -8.65 22.51
CA ASP A 312 -10.80 -9.14 21.16
C ASP A 312 -11.69 -8.19 20.38
N TYR A 313 -11.35 -7.95 19.11
CA TYR A 313 -12.17 -7.21 18.15
C TYR A 313 -12.09 -7.84 16.76
N TRP A 314 -13.02 -7.48 15.90
CA TRP A 314 -13.00 -7.97 14.52
C TRP A 314 -13.46 -6.91 13.54
N SER A 315 -12.96 -7.02 12.31
CA SER A 315 -13.39 -6.22 11.16
C SER A 315 -13.85 -7.15 10.06
N ALA A 316 -14.86 -6.76 9.32
CA ALA A 316 -15.30 -7.47 8.12
C ALA A 316 -15.83 -6.51 7.07
N GLY A 317 -15.56 -6.80 5.80
CA GLY A 317 -16.00 -5.94 4.73
C GLY A 317 -15.79 -6.55 3.35
N ALA A 318 -15.87 -5.72 2.33
CA ALA A 318 -15.66 -6.13 0.96
C ALA A 318 -15.08 -5.00 0.11
N LEU A 319 -14.07 -5.35 -0.69
CA LEU A 319 -13.54 -4.53 -1.76
C LEU A 319 -14.21 -4.90 -3.09
N PHE A 320 -14.74 -3.92 -3.79
CA PHE A 320 -15.25 -3.99 -5.16
C PHE A 320 -14.23 -3.31 -6.08
N ASP A 321 -13.68 -4.02 -7.06
CA ASP A 321 -12.68 -3.49 -7.98
C ASP A 321 -13.18 -3.62 -9.42
N TYR A 322 -13.21 -2.50 -10.15
CA TYR A 322 -13.66 -2.43 -11.52
C TYR A 322 -12.65 -1.74 -12.42
N THR A 323 -12.12 -2.46 -13.40
CA THR A 323 -11.27 -1.91 -14.47
C THR A 323 -12.15 -1.24 -15.54
N ILE A 324 -12.18 0.08 -15.54
CA ILE A 324 -12.96 0.88 -16.50
C ILE A 324 -12.36 0.69 -17.90
N VAL A 325 -11.08 1.04 -18.03
CA VAL A 325 -10.23 0.79 -19.20
C VAL A 325 -8.81 0.50 -18.69
N GLU A 326 -7.94 0.03 -19.57
CA GLU A 326 -6.53 -0.19 -19.23
C GLU A 326 -5.91 1.07 -18.61
N GLY A 327 -5.30 0.90 -17.45
CA GLY A 327 -4.69 1.97 -16.65
C GLY A 327 -5.69 2.90 -15.95
N LEU A 328 -7.02 2.63 -15.94
CA LEU A 328 -8.00 3.37 -15.16
C LEU A 328 -8.93 2.41 -14.43
N SER A 329 -8.92 2.47 -13.11
CA SER A 329 -9.77 1.64 -12.24
C SER A 329 -10.63 2.48 -11.30
N ALA A 330 -11.76 1.88 -10.89
CA ALA A 330 -12.60 2.36 -9.81
C ALA A 330 -12.69 1.28 -8.74
N LYS A 331 -12.52 1.66 -7.47
CA LYS A 331 -12.63 0.75 -6.33
C LYS A 331 -13.58 1.33 -5.29
N LEU A 332 -14.28 0.45 -4.59
CA LEU A 332 -15.12 0.78 -3.44
C LEU A 332 -14.81 -0.23 -2.34
N ASN A 333 -14.39 0.23 -1.17
CA ASN A 333 -14.29 -0.58 0.05
C ASN A 333 -15.40 -0.19 1.02
N VAL A 334 -15.98 -1.19 1.67
CA VAL A 334 -16.95 -1.00 2.75
C VAL A 334 -16.60 -1.98 3.86
N GLU A 335 -16.52 -1.48 5.08
CA GLU A 335 -16.00 -2.20 6.23
C GLU A 335 -16.81 -1.86 7.48
N TYR A 336 -17.03 -2.87 8.31
CA TYR A 336 -17.55 -2.75 9.66
C TYR A 336 -16.48 -3.22 10.64
N THR A 337 -16.26 -2.45 11.70
CA THR A 337 -15.37 -2.79 12.80
C THR A 337 -16.14 -2.80 14.12
N ASP A 338 -16.06 -3.93 14.81
CA ASP A 338 -16.53 -4.15 16.18
C ASP A 338 -15.37 -3.81 17.11
N THR A 339 -15.52 -2.78 17.93
CA THR A 339 -14.44 -2.27 18.78
C THR A 339 -14.68 -2.62 20.25
N PRO A 340 -13.63 -2.86 21.05
CA PRO A 340 -13.78 -3.12 22.47
C PRO A 340 -14.39 -1.93 23.22
N ASP A 341 -15.42 -2.15 24.01
CA ASP A 341 -16.18 -1.15 24.77
C ASP A 341 -15.33 -0.30 25.73
N GLN A 342 -14.20 -0.81 26.19
CA GLN A 342 -13.43 -0.20 27.28
C GLN A 342 -12.48 0.91 26.82
N TYR A 343 -11.99 0.89 25.57
CA TYR A 343 -10.92 1.77 25.10
C TYR A 343 -11.29 2.59 23.88
N TYR A 344 -12.33 2.20 23.17
CA TYR A 344 -12.81 2.89 21.96
C TYR A 344 -14.30 3.11 21.99
N ALA A 345 -14.65 4.03 21.18
CA ALA A 345 -16.00 4.35 20.83
C ALA A 345 -16.72 3.14 20.23
N ASP A 346 -18.04 3.15 20.32
CA ASP A 346 -18.95 2.19 19.69
C ASP A 346 -18.50 1.73 18.30
N ASP A 347 -18.98 0.59 17.87
CA ASP A 347 -18.77 0.03 16.53
C ASP A 347 -18.98 1.04 15.42
N TYR A 348 -18.24 0.91 14.33
CA TYR A 348 -18.33 1.85 13.22
C TYR A 348 -18.33 1.17 11.85
N TRP A 349 -18.89 1.88 10.88
CA TRP A 349 -18.73 1.62 9.47
C TRP A 349 -17.75 2.60 8.86
N ALA A 350 -16.83 2.08 8.06
CA ALA A 350 -15.93 2.90 7.27
C ALA A 350 -15.91 2.43 5.82
N GLY A 351 -15.45 3.27 4.94
CA GLY A 351 -15.29 2.89 3.55
C GLY A 351 -14.77 4.03 2.71
N TRP A 352 -14.35 3.69 1.51
CA TRP A 352 -13.84 4.66 0.57
C TRP A 352 -14.20 4.29 -0.87
N PHE A 353 -14.32 5.33 -1.70
CA PHE A 353 -14.39 5.22 -3.14
C PHE A 353 -13.13 5.82 -3.75
N ARG A 354 -12.47 5.08 -4.66
CA ARG A 354 -11.21 5.45 -5.30
C ARG A 354 -11.31 5.39 -6.82
N LEU A 355 -10.82 6.42 -7.48
CA LEU A 355 -10.49 6.40 -8.91
C LEU A 355 -8.98 6.52 -9.04
N GLN A 356 -8.35 5.65 -9.85
CA GLN A 356 -6.91 5.66 -10.05
C GLN A 356 -6.56 5.48 -11.53
N ARG A 357 -5.65 6.34 -12.02
CA ARG A 357 -5.03 6.28 -13.34
C ARG A 357 -3.55 5.96 -13.18
N ASP A 358 -3.15 4.77 -13.61
CA ASP A 358 -1.74 4.34 -13.68
C ASP A 358 -1.13 4.69 -15.04
N PHE A 359 0.16 5.05 -15.08
CA PHE A 359 0.91 5.40 -16.29
C PHE A 359 2.37 4.98 -16.23
#